data_5266a1e44247a82515d27ce925582440
#
_entry.id   5266a1e44247a82515d27ce925582440
#
_cell.length_a   1.000
_cell.length_b   1.000
_cell.length_c   1.000
_cell.angle_alpha   90.00
_cell.angle_beta   90.00
_cell.angle_gamma   90.00
#
_symmetry.space_group_name_H-M   'P 1'
#
loop_
_entity.id
_entity.type
_entity.pdbx_description
1 polymer ?
#
loop_
_entity_poly.entity_id
_entity_poly.type
_entity_poly.pdbx_seq_one_letter_code
_entity_poly.pdbx_strand_id
1 'polypeptide(L)'
;MPTARELYAAGRLDSAIETLGAELRNAPTDAHRRTFLFELLSFAGQYDRAEKQLDVLARGGTDAELAVLPYRAALQAERIREHMFATGDFPTGGVPAPVAGTLNGRPFLSIEDADPRVGARLEVMAGGRYMWIPFAYVESVRMEPPRMLRDVRWAPAHVTTNATMREMELGEVLLPALSPRAWRLDDSELKLGRAADWEELADGSFAPIGQKLLRIDEQLVPLLEVRELVIGAAGSEAPPA
;
A
#
# COMPACT_ATOMS: atom_id res chain seq x y z
N MET A 1 8.15 7.79 -31.72
CA MET A 1 8.03 8.35 -30.36
C MET A 1 7.89 7.19 -29.40
N PRO A 2 8.46 7.25 -28.19
CA PRO A 2 8.31 6.19 -27.20
C PRO A 2 6.84 6.08 -26.77
N THR A 3 6.40 4.87 -26.51
CA THR A 3 5.05 4.57 -25.98
C THR A 3 4.94 4.96 -24.51
N ALA A 4 3.72 5.11 -23.98
CA ALA A 4 3.52 5.38 -22.55
C ALA A 4 4.11 4.28 -21.66
N ARG A 5 4.12 3.01 -22.09
CA ARG A 5 4.74 1.90 -21.36
C ARG A 5 6.27 2.02 -21.30
N GLU A 6 6.92 2.37 -22.41
CA GLU A 6 8.38 2.60 -22.46
C GLU A 6 8.78 3.79 -21.58
N LEU A 7 8.00 4.86 -21.60
CA LEU A 7 8.23 6.02 -20.73
C LEU A 7 8.07 5.66 -19.26
N TYR A 8 7.04 4.91 -18.88
CA TYR A 8 6.87 4.42 -17.53
C TYR A 8 8.03 3.49 -17.11
N ALA A 9 8.44 2.56 -17.98
CA ALA A 9 9.56 1.67 -17.70
C ALA A 9 10.88 2.45 -17.46
N ALA A 10 11.06 3.57 -18.17
CA ALA A 10 12.18 4.49 -18.00
C ALA A 10 12.02 5.48 -16.83
N GLY A 11 11.03 5.31 -15.94
CA GLY A 11 10.78 6.20 -14.81
C GLY A 11 10.16 7.56 -15.16
N ARG A 12 9.82 7.81 -16.43
CA ARG A 12 9.29 9.09 -16.92
C ARG A 12 7.77 9.17 -16.75
N LEU A 13 7.31 9.20 -15.48
CA LEU A 13 5.90 9.10 -15.13
C LEU A 13 5.05 10.18 -15.79
N ASP A 14 5.45 11.45 -15.69
CA ASP A 14 4.67 12.57 -16.24
C ASP A 14 4.57 12.50 -17.77
N SER A 15 5.69 12.17 -18.45
CA SER A 15 5.68 11.97 -19.91
C SER A 15 4.79 10.79 -20.31
N ALA A 16 4.76 9.71 -19.51
CA ALA A 16 3.89 8.55 -19.75
C ALA A 16 2.40 8.95 -19.63
N ILE A 17 2.04 9.74 -18.62
CA ILE A 17 0.68 10.28 -18.42
C ILE A 17 0.26 11.16 -19.59
N GLU A 18 1.13 12.07 -20.05
CA GLU A 18 0.85 12.96 -21.17
C GLU A 18 0.64 12.19 -22.47
N THR A 19 1.56 11.24 -22.77
CA THR A 19 1.48 10.40 -23.96
C THR A 19 0.20 9.58 -23.96
N LEU A 20 -0.13 8.94 -22.84
CA LEU A 20 -1.34 8.13 -22.72
C LEU A 20 -2.62 8.96 -22.82
N GLY A 21 -2.59 10.18 -22.26
CA GLY A 21 -3.67 11.15 -22.41
C GLY A 21 -3.88 11.58 -23.88
N ALA A 22 -2.80 11.69 -24.66
CA ALA A 22 -2.87 11.98 -26.09
C ALA A 22 -3.44 10.78 -26.88
N GLU A 23 -3.01 9.57 -26.58
CA GLU A 23 -3.53 8.33 -27.20
C GLU A 23 -5.03 8.17 -26.95
N LEU A 24 -5.48 8.46 -25.72
CA LEU A 24 -6.90 8.35 -25.35
C LEU A 24 -7.81 9.38 -26.05
N ARG A 25 -7.28 10.51 -26.57
CA ARG A 25 -8.07 11.41 -27.40
C ARG A 25 -8.52 10.76 -28.70
N ASN A 26 -7.70 9.84 -29.25
CA ASN A 26 -8.00 9.10 -30.47
C ASN A 26 -8.77 7.78 -30.22
N ALA A 27 -8.74 7.28 -28.98
CA ALA A 27 -9.41 6.04 -28.57
C ALA A 27 -10.07 6.21 -27.19
N PRO A 28 -11.11 7.06 -27.07
CA PRO A 28 -11.64 7.49 -25.77
C PRO A 28 -12.32 6.40 -24.96
N THR A 29 -12.68 5.28 -25.56
CA THR A 29 -13.35 4.13 -24.92
C THR A 29 -12.41 2.97 -24.64
N ASP A 30 -11.11 3.08 -24.94
CA ASP A 30 -10.14 2.02 -24.68
C ASP A 30 -9.95 1.79 -23.17
N ALA A 31 -10.55 0.72 -22.65
CA ALA A 31 -10.55 0.39 -21.25
C ALA A 31 -9.13 0.06 -20.72
N HIS A 32 -8.29 -0.58 -21.55
CA HIS A 32 -6.91 -0.92 -21.11
C HIS A 32 -6.05 0.32 -20.95
N ARG A 33 -6.12 1.27 -21.90
CA ARG A 33 -5.41 2.55 -21.77
C ARG A 33 -5.94 3.38 -20.62
N ARG A 34 -7.25 3.38 -20.36
CA ARG A 34 -7.84 4.08 -19.22
C ARG A 34 -7.42 3.48 -17.88
N THR A 35 -7.40 2.16 -17.76
CA THR A 35 -6.90 1.49 -16.57
C THR A 35 -5.44 1.86 -16.32
N PHE A 36 -4.60 1.81 -17.35
CA PHE A 36 -3.21 2.20 -17.22
C PHE A 36 -3.05 3.69 -16.85
N LEU A 37 -3.86 4.59 -17.42
CA LEU A 37 -3.84 6.00 -17.03
C LEU A 37 -4.29 6.21 -15.59
N PHE A 38 -5.32 5.51 -15.12
CA PHE A 38 -5.72 5.49 -13.72
C PHE A 38 -4.56 5.11 -12.80
N GLU A 39 -3.86 4.03 -13.13
CA GLU A 39 -2.71 3.55 -12.35
C GLU A 39 -1.58 4.60 -12.30
N LEU A 40 -1.17 5.15 -13.45
CA LEU A 40 -0.12 6.19 -13.51
C LEU A 40 -0.50 7.45 -12.73
N LEU A 41 -1.76 7.91 -12.86
CA LEU A 41 -2.27 9.08 -12.13
C LEU A 41 -2.27 8.84 -10.61
N SER A 42 -2.54 7.61 -10.18
CA SER A 42 -2.48 7.23 -8.77
C SER A 42 -1.05 7.32 -8.23
N PHE A 43 -0.05 6.87 -8.97
CA PHE A 43 1.37 7.04 -8.61
C PHE A 43 1.80 8.52 -8.60
N ALA A 44 1.21 9.36 -9.44
CA ALA A 44 1.49 10.79 -9.50
C ALA A 44 0.73 11.62 -8.44
N GLY A 45 -0.06 10.99 -7.54
CA GLY A 45 -0.88 11.69 -6.55
C GLY A 45 -2.04 12.50 -7.16
N GLN A 46 -2.37 12.27 -8.43
CA GLN A 46 -3.40 13.01 -9.16
C GLN A 46 -4.77 12.32 -9.02
N TYR A 47 -5.22 12.15 -7.77
CA TYR A 47 -6.37 11.30 -7.43
C TYR A 47 -7.68 11.73 -8.06
N ASP A 48 -7.94 13.03 -8.22
CA ASP A 48 -9.16 13.52 -8.88
C ASP A 48 -9.18 13.17 -10.38
N ARG A 49 -8.01 13.17 -11.02
CA ARG A 49 -7.88 12.72 -12.41
C ARG A 49 -7.99 11.21 -12.54
N ALA A 50 -7.43 10.47 -11.56
CA ALA A 50 -7.53 9.03 -11.47
C ALA A 50 -9.00 8.59 -11.31
N GLU A 51 -9.74 9.25 -10.42
CA GLU A 51 -11.16 8.98 -10.18
C GLU A 51 -12.01 9.19 -11.44
N LYS A 52 -11.73 10.24 -12.23
CA LYS A 52 -12.39 10.45 -13.53
C LYS A 52 -12.15 9.30 -14.53
N GLN A 53 -11.00 8.61 -14.45
CA GLN A 53 -10.80 7.42 -15.29
C GLN A 53 -11.67 6.26 -14.82
N LEU A 54 -11.82 6.07 -13.50
CA LEU A 54 -12.74 5.06 -12.95
C LEU A 54 -14.20 5.35 -13.31
N ASP A 55 -14.61 6.63 -13.36
CA ASP A 55 -15.96 7.03 -13.78
C ASP A 55 -16.26 6.62 -15.22
N VAL A 56 -15.28 6.72 -16.10
CA VAL A 56 -15.47 6.29 -17.49
C VAL A 56 -15.45 4.76 -17.59
N LEU A 57 -14.55 4.08 -16.86
CA LEU A 57 -14.48 2.62 -16.82
C LEU A 57 -15.78 2.00 -16.31
N ALA A 58 -16.38 2.57 -15.26
CA ALA A 58 -17.66 2.11 -14.70
C ALA A 58 -18.83 2.08 -15.71
N ARG A 59 -18.79 2.93 -16.74
CA ARG A 59 -19.82 2.97 -17.78
C ARG A 59 -19.82 1.74 -18.72
N GLY A 60 -18.82 0.86 -18.57
CA GLY A 60 -18.71 -0.38 -19.34
C GLY A 60 -19.74 -1.47 -18.98
N GLY A 61 -20.61 -1.23 -18.01
CA GLY A 61 -21.66 -2.14 -17.53
C GLY A 61 -21.51 -2.50 -16.06
N THR A 62 -22.44 -3.30 -15.54
CA THR A 62 -22.52 -3.64 -14.12
C THR A 62 -21.23 -4.26 -13.56
N ASP A 63 -20.61 -5.18 -14.29
CA ASP A 63 -19.36 -5.81 -13.86
C ASP A 63 -18.21 -4.79 -13.77
N ALA A 64 -18.15 -3.86 -14.72
CA ALA A 64 -17.16 -2.79 -14.72
C ALA A 64 -17.41 -1.80 -13.55
N GLU A 65 -18.66 -1.50 -13.26
CA GLU A 65 -19.05 -0.67 -12.12
C GLU A 65 -18.60 -1.31 -10.79
N LEU A 66 -18.85 -2.61 -10.60
CA LEU A 66 -18.40 -3.34 -9.43
C LEU A 66 -16.86 -3.41 -9.35
N ALA A 67 -16.18 -3.63 -10.47
CA ALA A 67 -14.72 -3.74 -10.52
C ALA A 67 -13.98 -2.46 -10.14
N VAL A 68 -14.59 -1.27 -10.28
CA VAL A 68 -13.94 0.00 -9.89
C VAL A 68 -14.15 0.39 -8.44
N LEU A 69 -15.12 -0.21 -7.73
CA LEU A 69 -15.46 0.15 -6.35
C LEU A 69 -14.28 0.05 -5.37
N PRO A 70 -13.48 -1.04 -5.36
CA PRO A 70 -12.33 -1.14 -4.46
C PRO A 70 -11.32 -0.02 -4.68
N TYR A 71 -11.12 0.42 -5.93
CA TYR A 71 -10.15 1.47 -6.28
C TYR A 71 -10.67 2.88 -5.98
N ARG A 72 -11.96 3.13 -6.07
CA ARG A 72 -12.57 4.37 -5.54
C ARG A 72 -12.39 4.44 -4.02
N ALA A 73 -12.63 3.32 -3.34
CA ALA A 73 -12.41 3.20 -1.91
C ALA A 73 -10.91 3.42 -1.55
N ALA A 74 -9.98 2.86 -2.33
CA ALA A 74 -8.54 3.07 -2.15
C ALA A 74 -8.13 4.54 -2.33
N LEU A 75 -8.62 5.23 -3.38
CA LEU A 75 -8.36 6.66 -3.58
C LEU A 75 -8.87 7.51 -2.41
N GLN A 76 -10.04 7.19 -1.86
CA GLN A 76 -10.57 7.89 -0.69
C GLN A 76 -9.72 7.62 0.56
N ALA A 77 -9.33 6.38 0.81
CA ALA A 77 -8.46 6.00 1.92
C ALA A 77 -7.08 6.67 1.80
N GLU A 78 -6.54 6.79 0.58
CA GLU A 78 -5.26 7.47 0.33
C GLU A 78 -5.33 8.97 0.63
N ARG A 79 -6.43 9.66 0.29
CA ARG A 79 -6.62 11.07 0.65
C ARG A 79 -6.63 11.27 2.18
N ILE A 80 -7.29 10.34 2.92
CA ILE A 80 -7.29 10.37 4.39
C ILE A 80 -5.88 10.15 4.93
N ARG A 81 -5.18 9.13 4.42
CA ARG A 81 -3.80 8.81 4.78
C ARG A 81 -2.87 10.00 4.56
N GLU A 82 -2.92 10.62 3.38
CA GLU A 82 -2.09 11.78 3.05
C GLU A 82 -2.37 12.98 3.95
N HIS A 83 -3.64 13.24 4.24
CA HIS A 83 -4.01 14.30 5.17
C HIS A 83 -3.41 14.04 6.56
N MET A 84 -3.55 12.82 7.07
CA MET A 84 -3.04 12.42 8.38
C MET A 84 -1.51 12.58 8.48
N PHE A 85 -0.77 12.15 7.47
CA PHE A 85 0.69 12.34 7.43
C PHE A 85 1.13 13.79 7.13
N ALA A 86 0.27 14.61 6.55
CA ALA A 86 0.54 16.01 6.31
C ALA A 86 0.33 16.87 7.57
N THR A 87 -0.64 16.51 8.41
CA THR A 87 -1.00 17.25 9.62
C THR A 87 -0.33 16.72 10.88
N GLY A 88 0.12 15.45 10.86
CA GLY A 88 0.61 14.76 12.05
C GLY A 88 -0.50 14.30 12.99
N ASP A 89 -1.77 14.33 12.54
CA ASP A 89 -2.92 13.93 13.35
C ASP A 89 -3.06 12.39 13.34
N PHE A 90 -2.13 11.75 14.02
CA PHE A 90 -2.06 10.29 14.10
C PHE A 90 -3.01 9.73 15.15
N PRO A 91 -3.49 8.47 15.01
CA PRO A 91 -4.33 7.83 16.00
C PRO A 91 -3.69 7.86 17.38
N THR A 92 -4.39 8.44 18.35
CA THR A 92 -3.97 8.46 19.75
C THR A 92 -4.16 7.09 20.37
N GLY A 93 -3.10 6.54 20.96
CA GLY A 93 -3.10 5.24 21.63
C GLY A 93 -1.71 4.93 22.15
N GLY A 94 -1.61 4.05 23.14
CA GLY A 94 -0.32 3.59 23.63
C GLY A 94 0.52 2.96 22.51
N VAL A 95 1.84 2.97 22.66
CA VAL A 95 2.73 2.22 21.78
C VAL A 95 2.43 0.73 21.97
N PRO A 96 1.98 0.00 20.92
CA PRO A 96 1.71 -1.43 21.06
C PRO A 96 2.99 -2.16 21.47
N ALA A 97 2.84 -3.21 22.30
CA ALA A 97 3.97 -4.07 22.64
C ALA A 97 4.44 -4.83 21.39
N PRO A 98 5.75 -5.11 21.29
CA PRO A 98 6.27 -6.02 20.25
C PRO A 98 5.58 -7.37 20.34
N VAL A 99 5.38 -8.00 19.18
CA VAL A 99 4.77 -9.32 19.07
C VAL A 99 5.67 -10.25 18.28
N ALA A 100 5.71 -11.51 18.70
CA ALA A 100 6.43 -12.57 18.00
C ALA A 100 5.51 -13.29 17.01
N GLY A 101 6.12 -13.97 16.03
CA GLY A 101 5.36 -14.69 15.02
C GLY A 101 6.23 -15.39 13.99
N THR A 102 5.66 -15.62 12.81
CA THR A 102 6.41 -16.12 11.65
C THR A 102 6.13 -15.24 10.42
N LEU A 103 7.18 -14.97 9.64
CA LEU A 103 7.10 -14.33 8.35
C LEU A 103 7.60 -15.30 7.27
N ASN A 104 6.73 -15.66 6.33
CA ASN A 104 7.03 -16.63 5.27
C ASN A 104 7.64 -17.93 5.85
N GLY A 105 7.09 -18.39 7.00
CA GLY A 105 7.55 -19.58 7.73
C GLY A 105 8.81 -19.40 8.58
N ARG A 106 9.42 -18.22 8.63
CA ARG A 106 10.60 -17.92 9.47
C ARG A 106 10.17 -17.24 10.76
N PRO A 107 10.57 -17.73 11.94
CA PRO A 107 10.21 -17.13 13.22
C PRO A 107 10.89 -15.77 13.41
N PHE A 108 10.21 -14.87 14.13
CA PHE A 108 10.73 -13.60 14.58
C PHE A 108 10.21 -13.27 16.00
N LEU A 109 10.88 -12.35 16.68
CA LEU A 109 10.54 -11.91 18.04
C LEU A 109 9.81 -10.57 18.04
N SER A 110 10.00 -9.74 17.02
CA SER A 110 9.37 -8.43 16.92
C SER A 110 9.04 -8.07 15.47
N ILE A 111 7.93 -7.35 15.29
CA ILE A 111 7.53 -6.76 14.02
C ILE A 111 7.00 -5.34 14.24
N GLU A 112 7.42 -4.44 13.36
CA GLU A 112 6.89 -3.07 13.28
C GLU A 112 6.96 -2.55 11.85
N ASP A 113 6.20 -1.52 11.56
CA ASP A 113 6.44 -0.69 10.38
C ASP A 113 7.78 0.03 10.55
N ALA A 114 8.61 0.08 9.52
CA ALA A 114 9.87 0.78 9.60
C ALA A 114 9.72 2.31 9.71
N ASP A 115 8.53 2.85 9.40
CA ASP A 115 8.18 4.24 9.69
C ASP A 115 7.83 4.37 11.19
N PRO A 116 8.64 5.08 11.99
CA PRO A 116 8.44 5.18 13.45
C PRO A 116 7.12 5.86 13.83
N ARG A 117 6.52 6.62 12.92
CA ARG A 117 5.20 7.24 13.13
C ARG A 117 4.08 6.19 13.17
N VAL A 118 4.24 5.10 12.43
CA VAL A 118 3.31 3.96 12.41
C VAL A 118 3.66 2.95 13.50
N GLY A 119 4.94 2.56 13.58
CA GLY A 119 5.48 1.66 14.58
C GLY A 119 4.86 0.25 14.53
N ALA A 120 4.55 -0.34 15.69
CA ALA A 120 4.03 -1.71 15.77
C ALA A 120 2.55 -1.85 15.33
N ARG A 121 2.21 -1.26 14.17
CA ARG A 121 0.88 -1.28 13.57
C ARG A 121 0.94 -1.61 12.08
N LEU A 122 -0.09 -2.27 11.59
CA LEU A 122 -0.35 -2.50 10.18
C LEU A 122 -1.26 -1.40 9.63
N GLU A 123 -0.84 -0.73 8.56
CA GLU A 123 -1.71 0.18 7.80
C GLU A 123 -2.66 -0.63 6.91
N VAL A 124 -3.95 -0.33 6.98
CA VAL A 124 -4.98 -1.05 6.22
C VAL A 124 -5.95 -0.06 5.57
N MET A 125 -6.34 -0.34 4.35
CA MET A 125 -7.40 0.35 3.60
C MET A 125 -8.55 -0.62 3.34
N ALA A 126 -9.69 -0.36 3.95
CA ALA A 126 -10.89 -1.19 3.81
C ALA A 126 -12.15 -0.32 3.70
N GLY A 127 -12.99 -0.57 2.68
CA GLY A 127 -14.26 0.12 2.50
C GLY A 127 -14.16 1.66 2.44
N GLY A 128 -13.09 2.21 1.87
CA GLY A 128 -12.83 3.65 1.81
C GLY A 128 -12.31 4.27 3.10
N ARG A 129 -12.05 3.44 4.12
CA ARG A 129 -11.42 3.86 5.37
C ARG A 129 -9.94 3.54 5.34
N TYR A 130 -9.16 4.40 5.97
CA TYR A 130 -7.76 4.16 6.30
C TYR A 130 -7.64 3.98 7.81
N MET A 131 -6.96 2.94 8.23
CA MET A 131 -6.84 2.60 9.66
C MET A 131 -5.48 1.98 9.96
N TRP A 132 -5.07 2.06 11.22
CA TRP A 132 -3.89 1.41 11.79
C TRP A 132 -4.34 0.34 12.77
N ILE A 133 -3.91 -0.90 12.52
CA ILE A 133 -4.24 -2.05 13.37
C ILE A 133 -2.98 -2.47 14.09
N PRO A 134 -2.93 -2.43 15.43
CA PRO A 134 -1.80 -2.99 16.17
C PRO A 134 -1.54 -4.44 15.75
N PHE A 135 -0.26 -4.80 15.50
CA PHE A 135 0.08 -6.18 15.15
C PHE A 135 -0.39 -7.17 16.21
N ALA A 136 -0.47 -6.76 17.48
CA ALA A 136 -1.04 -7.57 18.55
C ALA A 136 -2.51 -8.00 18.33
N TYR A 137 -3.24 -7.35 17.42
CA TYR A 137 -4.63 -7.68 17.08
C TYR A 137 -4.74 -8.41 15.74
N VAL A 138 -3.65 -8.55 15.01
CA VAL A 138 -3.57 -9.33 13.79
C VAL A 138 -3.35 -10.79 14.17
N GLU A 139 -4.06 -11.71 13.54
CA GLU A 139 -3.80 -13.15 13.60
C GLU A 139 -2.94 -13.57 12.41
N SER A 140 -3.35 -13.19 11.21
CA SER A 140 -2.56 -13.47 10.00
C SER A 140 -2.77 -12.43 8.91
N VAL A 141 -1.76 -12.31 8.04
CA VAL A 141 -1.81 -11.57 6.77
C VAL A 141 -1.33 -12.50 5.67
N ARG A 142 -2.11 -12.65 4.60
CA ARG A 142 -1.73 -13.41 3.39
C ARG A 142 -1.78 -12.51 2.17
N MET A 143 -0.73 -12.57 1.36
CA MET A 143 -0.58 -11.73 0.17
C MET A 143 -0.06 -12.57 -1.00
N GLU A 144 -0.62 -12.31 -2.18
CA GLU A 144 -0.05 -12.82 -3.43
C GLU A 144 1.01 -11.84 -3.99
N PRO A 145 1.95 -12.33 -4.81
CA PRO A 145 2.84 -11.42 -5.55
C PRO A 145 2.04 -10.42 -6.39
N PRO A 146 2.51 -9.16 -6.53
CA PRO A 146 1.87 -8.19 -7.40
C PRO A 146 1.68 -8.71 -8.82
N ARG A 147 0.46 -8.61 -9.36
CA ARG A 147 0.12 -9.04 -10.73
C ARG A 147 -0.15 -7.86 -11.65
N MET A 148 -0.62 -6.75 -11.06
CA MET A 148 -0.98 -5.53 -11.76
C MET A 148 -0.15 -4.36 -11.21
N LEU A 149 -0.01 -3.29 -11.99
CA LEU A 149 0.74 -2.12 -11.58
C LEU A 149 0.18 -1.51 -10.29
N ARG A 150 -1.12 -1.46 -10.13
CA ARG A 150 -1.78 -0.94 -8.93
C ARG A 150 -1.49 -1.74 -7.66
N ASP A 151 -1.14 -3.04 -7.79
CA ASP A 151 -0.81 -3.90 -6.63
C ASP A 151 0.54 -3.48 -6.01
N VAL A 152 1.41 -2.81 -6.78
CA VAL A 152 2.66 -2.21 -6.28
C VAL A 152 2.38 -0.98 -5.41
N ARG A 153 1.20 -0.36 -5.56
CA ARG A 153 0.78 0.78 -4.74
C ARG A 153 -0.15 0.35 -3.59
N TRP A 154 -1.11 -0.52 -3.89
CA TRP A 154 -2.11 -1.05 -2.97
C TRP A 154 -2.12 -2.56 -3.07
N ALA A 155 -1.35 -3.21 -2.21
CA ALA A 155 -1.19 -4.66 -2.23
C ALA A 155 -2.47 -5.33 -1.71
N PRO A 156 -3.15 -6.17 -2.51
CA PRO A 156 -4.26 -6.96 -2.03
C PRO A 156 -3.78 -7.94 -0.95
N ALA A 157 -4.50 -8.00 0.16
CA ALA A 157 -4.19 -8.86 1.27
C ALA A 157 -5.46 -9.42 1.92
N HIS A 158 -5.37 -10.63 2.43
CA HIS A 158 -6.36 -11.19 3.34
C HIS A 158 -5.86 -11.04 4.77
N VAL A 159 -6.57 -10.25 5.57
CA VAL A 159 -6.21 -9.96 6.96
C VAL A 159 -7.22 -10.60 7.89
N THR A 160 -6.74 -11.48 8.77
CA THR A 160 -7.52 -12.07 9.87
C THR A 160 -7.11 -11.40 11.17
N THR A 161 -8.07 -10.99 11.97
CA THR A 161 -7.84 -10.41 13.29
C THR A 161 -8.15 -11.44 14.39
N ASN A 162 -7.46 -11.31 15.51
CA ASN A 162 -7.66 -12.19 16.64
C ASN A 162 -8.96 -11.90 17.42
N ALA A 163 -9.25 -12.73 18.45
CA ALA A 163 -10.47 -12.68 19.24
C ALA A 163 -10.74 -11.32 19.93
N THR A 164 -9.73 -10.47 20.10
CA THR A 164 -9.87 -9.14 20.71
C THR A 164 -10.59 -8.16 19.76
N MET A 165 -10.48 -8.38 18.46
CA MET A 165 -11.13 -7.57 17.42
C MET A 165 -12.25 -8.34 16.68
N ARG A 166 -12.89 -9.33 17.30
CA ARG A 166 -13.90 -10.20 16.68
C ARG A 166 -15.07 -9.49 15.99
N GLU A 167 -15.34 -8.23 16.34
CA GLU A 167 -16.40 -7.44 15.69
C GLU A 167 -15.96 -6.84 14.35
N MET A 168 -14.70 -6.99 13.96
CA MET A 168 -14.16 -6.43 12.73
C MET A 168 -13.50 -7.54 11.87
N GLU A 169 -14.33 -8.30 11.16
CA GLU A 169 -13.82 -9.15 10.08
C GLU A 169 -13.39 -8.24 8.92
N LEU A 170 -12.09 -8.17 8.68
CA LEU A 170 -11.54 -7.33 7.62
C LEU A 170 -11.58 -8.05 6.27
N GLY A 171 -11.31 -9.35 6.25
CA GLY A 171 -11.29 -10.14 5.03
C GLY A 171 -10.26 -9.62 4.02
N GLU A 172 -10.72 -9.39 2.79
CA GLU A 172 -9.89 -8.80 1.73
C GLU A 172 -9.81 -7.29 1.88
N VAL A 173 -8.58 -6.80 1.96
CA VAL A 173 -8.22 -5.40 2.14
C VAL A 173 -7.11 -5.00 1.18
N LEU A 174 -6.78 -3.71 1.14
CA LEU A 174 -5.60 -3.21 0.48
C LEU A 174 -4.60 -2.69 1.53
N LEU A 175 -3.34 -3.06 1.38
CA LEU A 175 -2.25 -2.52 2.19
C LEU A 175 -1.49 -1.48 1.36
N PRO A 176 -1.26 -0.25 1.88
CA PRO A 176 -0.44 0.73 1.18
C PRO A 176 1.00 0.24 1.11
N ALA A 177 1.51 0.01 -0.10
CA ALA A 177 2.84 -0.56 -0.34
C ALA A 177 3.90 0.49 -0.65
N LEU A 178 3.54 1.78 -0.62
CA LEU A 178 4.44 2.91 -0.73
C LEU A 178 4.40 3.76 0.54
N SER A 179 5.50 4.47 0.80
CA SER A 179 5.53 5.50 1.85
C SER A 179 4.46 6.57 1.59
N PRO A 180 3.97 7.24 2.65
CA PRO A 180 3.01 8.33 2.49
C PRO A 180 3.60 9.41 1.58
N ARG A 181 2.77 9.93 0.67
CA ARG A 181 3.14 11.04 -0.22
C ARG A 181 4.35 10.76 -1.13
N ALA A 182 4.64 9.48 -1.44
CA ALA A 182 5.74 9.06 -2.32
C ALA A 182 5.74 9.81 -3.68
N TRP A 183 4.59 10.28 -4.16
CA TRP A 183 4.45 11.05 -5.39
C TRP A 183 5.20 12.41 -5.37
N ARG A 184 5.58 12.93 -4.19
CA ARG A 184 6.36 14.18 -4.03
C ARG A 184 7.85 13.99 -4.21
N LEU A 185 8.33 12.74 -4.19
CA LEU A 185 9.73 12.45 -4.38
C LEU A 185 10.16 12.81 -5.80
N ASP A 186 11.37 13.35 -5.96
CA ASP A 186 11.93 13.65 -7.28
C ASP A 186 12.43 12.37 -7.96
N ASP A 187 12.99 11.45 -7.19
CA ASP A 187 13.47 10.17 -7.69
C ASP A 187 12.32 9.28 -8.14
N SER A 188 12.34 8.91 -9.42
CA SER A 188 11.30 8.08 -10.03
C SER A 188 11.29 6.64 -9.55
N GLU A 189 12.42 6.08 -9.14
CA GLU A 189 12.48 4.70 -8.61
C GLU A 189 11.81 4.64 -7.23
N LEU A 190 12.03 5.64 -6.39
CA LEU A 190 11.33 5.79 -5.12
C LEU A 190 9.82 6.05 -5.33
N LYS A 191 9.48 7.01 -6.20
CA LYS A 191 8.09 7.37 -6.53
C LYS A 191 7.28 6.18 -7.03
N LEU A 192 7.89 5.30 -7.81
CA LEU A 192 7.26 4.13 -8.40
C LEU A 192 7.37 2.86 -7.53
N GLY A 193 7.95 2.97 -6.34
CA GLY A 193 8.09 1.84 -5.41
C GLY A 193 9.07 0.77 -5.88
N ARG A 194 10.05 1.13 -6.69
CA ARG A 194 11.10 0.23 -7.18
C ARG A 194 12.33 0.21 -6.28
N ALA A 195 12.44 1.22 -5.42
CA ALA A 195 13.49 1.37 -4.42
C ALA A 195 12.92 1.89 -3.11
N ALA A 196 13.73 1.82 -2.06
CA ALA A 196 13.50 2.46 -0.78
C ALA A 196 14.76 3.24 -0.37
N ASP A 197 14.56 4.37 0.30
CA ASP A 197 15.60 5.21 0.89
C ASP A 197 15.06 5.77 2.21
N TRP A 198 15.79 6.65 2.87
CA TRP A 198 15.43 7.21 4.16
C TRP A 198 15.38 8.73 4.12
N GLU A 199 14.39 9.31 4.80
CA GLU A 199 14.33 10.75 5.06
C GLU A 199 14.41 11.01 6.57
N GLU A 200 15.09 12.11 6.95
CA GLU A 200 15.12 12.58 8.32
C GLU A 200 13.81 13.34 8.62
N LEU A 201 13.16 12.99 9.72
CA LEU A 201 11.96 13.63 10.22
C LEU A 201 12.31 14.84 11.08
N ALA A 202 11.33 15.70 11.37
CA ALA A 202 11.51 16.91 12.14
C ALA A 202 11.98 16.68 13.60
N ASP A 203 11.77 15.49 14.13
CA ASP A 203 12.22 15.08 15.47
C ASP A 203 13.61 14.40 15.47
N GLY A 204 14.28 14.33 14.31
CA GLY A 204 15.58 13.71 14.13
C GLY A 204 15.53 12.18 13.94
N SER A 205 14.36 11.57 13.97
CA SER A 205 14.20 10.16 13.57
C SER A 205 14.21 10.01 12.04
N PHE A 206 14.31 8.77 11.56
CA PHE A 206 14.33 8.46 10.12
C PHE A 206 13.12 7.62 9.75
N ALA A 207 12.48 7.95 8.62
CA ALA A 207 11.40 7.17 8.02
C ALA A 207 11.79 6.67 6.62
N PRO A 208 11.36 5.46 6.23
CA PRO A 208 11.57 4.99 4.86
C PRO A 208 10.71 5.77 3.88
N ILE A 209 11.29 6.08 2.70
CA ILE A 209 10.61 6.66 1.55
C ILE A 209 10.69 5.69 0.36
N GLY A 210 9.72 5.80 -0.56
CA GLY A 210 9.59 4.87 -1.68
C GLY A 210 8.79 3.63 -1.29
N GLN A 211 9.37 2.44 -1.47
CA GLN A 211 8.73 1.18 -1.11
C GLN A 211 8.56 1.07 0.42
N LYS A 212 7.39 0.61 0.85
CA LYS A 212 7.12 0.39 2.26
C LYS A 212 7.92 -0.78 2.82
N LEU A 213 8.54 -0.55 3.97
CA LEU A 213 9.37 -1.54 4.67
C LEU A 213 8.74 -1.91 6.03
N LEU A 214 8.85 -3.17 6.38
CA LEU A 214 8.64 -3.67 7.74
C LEU A 214 9.99 -3.94 8.39
N ARG A 215 10.11 -3.67 9.68
CA ARG A 215 11.23 -4.09 10.50
C ARG A 215 10.85 -5.38 11.21
N ILE A 216 11.54 -6.45 10.89
CA ILE A 216 11.37 -7.78 11.48
C ILE A 216 12.64 -8.08 12.26
N ASP A 217 12.58 -8.03 13.58
CA ASP A 217 13.76 -7.98 14.45
C ASP A 217 14.68 -6.83 13.99
N GLU A 218 15.89 -7.14 13.51
CA GLU A 218 16.82 -6.13 12.98
C GLU A 218 16.83 -6.07 11.44
N GLN A 219 15.99 -6.84 10.76
CA GLN A 219 15.96 -6.91 9.30
C GLN A 219 14.86 -6.02 8.73
N LEU A 220 15.18 -5.36 7.61
CA LEU A 220 14.21 -4.62 6.82
C LEU A 220 13.67 -5.51 5.70
N VAL A 221 12.37 -5.68 5.67
CA VAL A 221 11.67 -6.51 4.68
C VAL A 221 10.67 -5.66 3.92
N PRO A 222 10.76 -5.59 2.57
CA PRO A 222 9.75 -4.93 1.77
C PRO A 222 8.35 -5.54 1.99
N LEU A 223 7.32 -4.71 2.17
CA LEU A 223 5.95 -5.18 2.34
C LEU A 223 5.53 -6.10 1.19
N LEU A 224 5.95 -5.81 -0.04
CA LEU A 224 5.62 -6.60 -1.23
C LEU A 224 6.30 -7.99 -1.27
N GLU A 225 7.23 -8.28 -0.36
CA GLU A 225 7.85 -9.60 -0.21
C GLU A 225 7.13 -10.48 0.84
N VAL A 226 6.19 -9.93 1.58
CA VAL A 226 5.33 -10.67 2.51
C VAL A 226 4.41 -11.60 1.70
N ARG A 227 4.36 -12.87 2.07
CA ARG A 227 3.41 -13.85 1.55
C ARG A 227 2.49 -14.34 2.64
N GLU A 228 3.05 -14.67 3.79
CA GLU A 228 2.31 -15.05 4.97
C GLU A 228 2.99 -14.49 6.23
N LEU A 229 2.23 -13.72 6.99
CA LEU A 229 2.59 -13.28 8.34
C LEU A 229 1.60 -13.90 9.30
N VAL A 230 2.09 -14.55 10.35
CA VAL A 230 1.27 -15.14 11.44
C VAL A 230 1.80 -14.62 12.76
N ILE A 231 0.94 -14.03 13.57
CA ILE A 231 1.27 -13.48 14.89
C ILE A 231 0.92 -14.52 15.97
N GLY A 232 1.79 -14.66 16.97
CA GLY A 232 1.59 -15.54 18.10
C GLY A 232 1.94 -17.01 17.85
N ALA A 233 2.42 -17.39 16.66
CA ALA A 233 2.79 -18.77 16.32
C ALA A 233 4.22 -19.17 16.80
N ALA A 234 5.03 -18.22 17.24
CA ALA A 234 6.39 -18.48 17.70
C ALA A 234 6.41 -18.64 19.22
N GLY A 235 6.22 -19.85 19.73
CA GLY A 235 6.44 -20.07 21.16
C GLY A 235 5.73 -21.23 21.85
N SER A 236 5.41 -22.32 21.13
CA SER A 236 4.84 -23.54 21.76
C SER A 236 5.83 -24.70 21.92
N GLU A 237 7.11 -24.48 21.67
CA GLU A 237 8.14 -25.46 22.04
C GLU A 237 9.18 -24.80 22.94
N ALA A 238 8.94 -24.88 24.27
CA ALA A 238 10.02 -24.77 25.23
C ALA A 238 10.95 -25.97 24.98
N PRO A 239 12.29 -25.80 24.94
CA PRO A 239 13.19 -26.94 24.81
C PRO A 239 12.97 -27.88 26.03
N PRO A 240 13.00 -29.18 25.82
CA PRO A 240 12.90 -30.11 26.95
C PRO A 240 14.08 -29.91 27.90
N ALA A 241 13.76 -29.90 29.20
CA ALA A 241 14.70 -29.74 30.31
C ALA A 241 15.72 -30.88 30.37
#